data_e4cdfa696ad23c9fb345a5b6e6b68008
#
_entry.id   e4cdfa696ad23c9fb345a5b6e6b68008
#
_cell.length_a   1.000
_cell.length_b   1.000
_cell.length_c   1.000
_cell.angle_alpha   90.00
_cell.angle_beta   90.00
_cell.angle_gamma   90.00
#
_symmetry.space_group_name_H-M   'P 1'
#
loop_
_entity.id
_entity.type
_entity.pdbx_description
1 polymer ?
#
loop_
_entity_poly.entity_id
_entity_poly.type
_entity_poly.pdbx_seq_one_letter_code
_entity_poly.pdbx_strand_id
1 'polypeptide(L)'
;MKKKLLIEILLVLLFVAGAGYFAFKQKTNLGLDLKGGVYVVLQGIPDEGKEIRTEDMTNLVEVLDRRINALGVAEPRVSISGTDRVIVELPGVEDPEEAVKLIGKTALLEFQLVGKDGKLTKTGLDGKALVKAEAVTGQIGDVQISFELNTEGAKKFAEITRNNIGSQLAITLDGETQTAPTIQSEIPGGKGVITGSYTLDEAKKMATLLNAGALPIRAEILETRAVGATLGSESISKSLQAGQVAFGLIFVFMIIFYRLPGFLSGIALSIFGVIVFGTLNYFGAVLTFPGIAGFILSLGMAVDANVIIFERIKEELNAGQS
;
A
#
# COMPACT_ATOMS: atom_id res chain seq x y z
N MET A 1 1.59 44.33 -28.99
CA MET A 1 1.67 44.27 -27.51
C MET A 1 0.38 43.72 -26.88
N LYS A 2 -0.80 44.31 -27.05
CA LYS A 2 -2.06 43.88 -26.41
C LYS A 2 -2.47 42.41 -26.67
N LYS A 3 -2.32 41.88 -27.90
CA LYS A 3 -2.67 40.48 -28.23
C LYS A 3 -1.75 39.44 -27.54
N LYS A 4 -0.46 39.72 -27.41
CA LYS A 4 0.50 38.83 -26.74
C LYS A 4 0.20 38.74 -25.24
N LEU A 5 -0.03 39.89 -24.60
CA LEU A 5 -0.42 39.95 -23.18
C LEU A 5 -1.74 39.21 -22.92
N LEU A 6 -2.71 39.31 -23.81
CA LEU A 6 -4.01 38.65 -23.68
C LEU A 6 -3.89 37.13 -23.78
N ILE A 7 -3.01 36.62 -24.65
CA ILE A 7 -2.70 35.18 -24.77
C ILE A 7 -1.99 34.67 -23.48
N GLU A 8 -1.03 35.45 -22.97
CA GLU A 8 -0.32 35.08 -21.73
C GLU A 8 -1.28 35.01 -20.54
N ILE A 9 -2.18 35.97 -20.39
CA ILE A 9 -3.21 35.97 -19.33
C ILE A 9 -4.14 34.76 -19.50
N LEU A 10 -4.56 34.46 -20.73
CA LEU A 10 -5.47 33.33 -20.99
C LEU A 10 -4.79 31.98 -20.65
N LEU A 11 -3.50 31.82 -20.97
CA LEU A 11 -2.72 30.64 -20.63
C LEU A 11 -2.60 30.45 -19.10
N VAL A 12 -2.33 31.54 -18.38
CA VAL A 12 -2.25 31.52 -16.90
C VAL A 12 -3.62 31.12 -16.32
N LEU A 13 -4.71 31.74 -16.80
CA LEU A 13 -6.06 31.42 -16.34
C LEU A 13 -6.44 29.96 -16.62
N LEU A 14 -6.08 29.43 -17.78
CA LEU A 14 -6.31 28.04 -18.14
C LEU A 14 -5.52 27.09 -17.24
N PHE A 15 -4.27 27.45 -16.92
CA PHE A 15 -3.42 26.67 -16.02
C PHE A 15 -3.97 26.67 -14.60
N VAL A 16 -4.39 27.84 -14.08
CA VAL A 16 -5.01 27.99 -12.77
C VAL A 16 -6.33 27.20 -12.68
N ALA A 17 -7.15 27.27 -13.73
CA ALA A 17 -8.41 26.52 -13.79
C ALA A 17 -8.16 25.01 -13.80
N GLY A 18 -7.15 24.52 -14.55
CA GLY A 18 -6.74 23.13 -14.56
C GLY A 18 -6.24 22.67 -13.18
N ALA A 19 -5.36 23.45 -12.56
CA ALA A 19 -4.88 23.16 -11.20
C ALA A 19 -6.02 23.16 -10.18
N GLY A 20 -6.95 24.12 -10.28
CA GLY A 20 -8.16 24.18 -9.46
C GLY A 20 -9.04 22.95 -9.62
N TYR A 21 -9.22 22.46 -10.85
CA TYR A 21 -9.96 21.23 -11.09
C TYR A 21 -9.34 20.04 -10.33
N PHE A 22 -8.03 19.85 -10.42
CA PHE A 22 -7.34 18.78 -9.71
C PHE A 22 -7.34 19.00 -8.19
N ALA A 23 -7.23 20.24 -7.71
CA ALA A 23 -7.26 20.56 -6.30
C ALA A 23 -8.60 20.21 -5.63
N PHE A 24 -9.74 20.41 -6.31
CA PHE A 24 -11.07 20.28 -5.71
C PHE A 24 -11.87 19.05 -6.13
N LYS A 25 -11.56 18.44 -7.28
CA LYS A 25 -12.30 17.29 -7.82
C LYS A 25 -11.60 15.96 -7.59
N GLN A 26 -10.28 15.94 -7.55
CA GLN A 26 -9.52 14.72 -7.31
C GLN A 26 -9.40 14.45 -5.83
N LYS A 27 -9.59 13.18 -5.41
CA LYS A 27 -9.35 12.77 -4.03
C LYS A 27 -7.85 12.85 -3.73
N THR A 28 -7.50 13.48 -2.61
CA THR A 28 -6.12 13.55 -2.14
C THR A 28 -5.73 12.24 -1.47
N ASN A 29 -4.61 11.70 -1.88
CA ASN A 29 -4.01 10.51 -1.27
C ASN A 29 -3.40 10.90 0.08
N LEU A 30 -3.88 10.32 1.17
CA LEU A 30 -3.39 10.60 2.52
C LEU A 30 -2.40 9.53 2.95
N GLY A 31 -1.28 9.95 3.53
CA GLY A 31 -0.30 9.05 4.12
C GLY A 31 -0.79 8.35 5.39
N LEU A 32 -0.01 7.39 5.84
CA LEU A 32 -0.30 6.59 7.02
C LEU A 32 -0.50 7.44 8.29
N ASP A 33 0.28 8.50 8.43
CA ASP A 33 0.24 9.46 9.53
C ASP A 33 -1.07 10.26 9.60
N LEU A 34 -1.74 10.46 8.46
CA LEU A 34 -3.01 11.18 8.36
C LEU A 34 -4.23 10.26 8.30
N LYS A 35 -4.13 9.12 7.62
CA LYS A 35 -5.24 8.19 7.42
C LYS A 35 -5.34 7.16 8.56
N GLY A 36 -4.24 7.00 9.32
CA GLY A 36 -4.06 5.87 10.22
C GLY A 36 -3.72 4.60 9.43
N GLY A 37 -3.46 3.51 10.15
CA GLY A 37 -3.13 2.23 9.54
C GLY A 37 -1.88 1.60 10.15
N VAL A 38 -1.17 0.76 9.39
CA VAL A 38 0.00 0.04 9.88
C VAL A 38 1.23 0.22 8.98
N TYR A 39 2.38 0.34 9.62
CA TYR A 39 3.72 0.32 9.02
C TYR A 39 4.43 -0.93 9.50
N VAL A 40 4.93 -1.74 8.58
CA VAL A 40 5.64 -2.99 8.88
C VAL A 40 6.98 -2.99 8.15
N VAL A 41 8.04 -3.33 8.85
CA VAL A 41 9.33 -3.64 8.26
C VAL A 41 9.56 -5.13 8.34
N LEU A 42 9.72 -5.76 7.19
CA LEU A 42 10.06 -7.17 7.05
C LEU A 42 11.54 -7.30 6.67
N GLN A 43 12.24 -8.22 7.29
CA GLN A 43 13.59 -8.60 6.87
C GLN A 43 13.54 -9.96 6.19
N GLY A 44 14.09 -10.02 5.00
CA GLY A 44 14.33 -11.29 4.31
C GLY A 44 15.43 -12.07 5.03
N ILE A 45 15.21 -13.36 5.20
CA ILE A 45 16.17 -14.28 5.82
C ILE A 45 16.63 -15.25 4.75
N PRO A 46 17.93 -15.26 4.43
CA PRO A 46 18.43 -16.18 3.44
C PRO A 46 18.44 -17.62 3.99
N ASP A 47 18.28 -18.59 3.11
CA ASP A 47 18.57 -19.99 3.43
C ASP A 47 20.05 -20.15 3.81
N GLU A 48 20.36 -21.19 4.60
CA GLU A 48 21.74 -21.49 5.02
C GLU A 48 22.71 -21.52 3.82
N GLY A 49 23.75 -20.67 3.91
CA GLY A 49 24.82 -20.61 2.89
C GLY A 49 24.46 -19.86 1.60
N LYS A 50 23.31 -19.15 1.56
CA LYS A 50 22.93 -18.31 0.42
C LYS A 50 22.92 -16.85 0.81
N GLU A 51 23.18 -15.98 -0.16
CA GLU A 51 22.97 -14.53 -0.05
C GLU A 51 21.62 -14.15 -0.66
N ILE A 52 21.00 -13.09 -0.12
CA ILE A 52 19.77 -12.55 -0.67
C ILE A 52 20.09 -11.82 -1.98
N ARG A 53 19.45 -12.25 -3.05
CA ARG A 53 19.56 -11.60 -4.36
C ARG A 53 18.48 -10.53 -4.51
N THR A 54 18.76 -9.53 -5.32
CA THR A 54 17.77 -8.48 -5.66
C THR A 54 16.47 -9.08 -6.23
N GLU A 55 16.59 -10.17 -7.01
CA GLU A 55 15.44 -10.90 -7.56
C GLU A 55 14.56 -11.51 -6.46
N ASP A 56 15.15 -12.05 -5.41
CA ASP A 56 14.43 -12.65 -4.28
C ASP A 56 13.61 -11.57 -3.54
N MET A 57 14.17 -10.36 -3.38
CA MET A 57 13.49 -9.22 -2.79
C MET A 57 12.38 -8.66 -3.71
N THR A 58 12.60 -8.61 -5.01
CA THR A 58 11.57 -8.19 -5.97
C THR A 58 10.38 -9.14 -5.95
N ASN A 59 10.64 -10.45 -5.99
CA ASN A 59 9.60 -11.47 -5.89
C ASN A 59 8.86 -11.41 -4.54
N LEU A 60 9.57 -11.09 -3.44
CA LEU A 60 8.96 -10.88 -2.13
C LEU A 60 7.96 -9.71 -2.16
N VAL A 61 8.36 -8.59 -2.75
CA VAL A 61 7.48 -7.42 -2.93
C VAL A 61 6.22 -7.80 -3.73
N GLU A 62 6.37 -8.52 -4.85
CA GLU A 62 5.23 -8.94 -5.68
C GLU A 62 4.24 -9.84 -4.92
N VAL A 63 4.73 -10.77 -4.09
CA VAL A 63 3.86 -11.62 -3.28
C VAL A 63 3.15 -10.81 -2.21
N LEU A 64 3.86 -9.91 -1.54
CA LEU A 64 3.29 -9.01 -0.52
C LEU A 64 2.23 -8.10 -1.14
N ASP A 65 2.49 -7.50 -2.30
CA ASP A 65 1.51 -6.68 -3.03
C ASP A 65 0.23 -7.46 -3.34
N ARG A 66 0.35 -8.69 -3.85
CA ARG A 66 -0.81 -9.54 -4.10
C ARG A 66 -1.62 -9.83 -2.85
N ARG A 67 -0.97 -10.11 -1.73
CA ARG A 67 -1.63 -10.35 -0.43
C ARG A 67 -2.39 -9.13 0.05
N ILE A 68 -1.75 -7.97 -0.01
CA ILE A 68 -2.30 -6.71 0.46
C ILE A 68 -3.47 -6.25 -0.41
N ASN A 69 -3.34 -6.38 -1.73
CA ASN A 69 -4.44 -6.08 -2.66
C ASN A 69 -5.66 -6.97 -2.42
N ALA A 70 -5.44 -8.24 -2.07
CA ALA A 70 -6.52 -9.16 -1.74
C ALA A 70 -7.21 -8.84 -0.40
N LEU A 71 -6.57 -8.07 0.50
CA LEU A 71 -7.17 -7.53 1.72
C LEU A 71 -8.06 -6.30 1.45
N GLY A 72 -8.07 -5.79 0.22
CA GLY A 72 -8.87 -4.61 -0.15
C GLY A 72 -8.35 -3.30 0.44
N VAL A 73 -7.09 -3.25 0.89
CA VAL A 73 -6.48 -2.02 1.40
C VAL A 73 -6.33 -1.01 0.26
N ALA A 74 -6.85 0.19 0.47
CA ALA A 74 -6.73 1.26 -0.51
C ALA A 74 -5.32 1.87 -0.46
N GLU A 75 -4.63 1.86 -1.62
CA GLU A 75 -3.33 2.52 -1.82
C GLU A 75 -2.20 2.01 -0.91
N PRO A 76 -2.01 0.70 -0.81
CA PRO A 76 -0.89 0.16 -0.06
C PRO A 76 0.44 0.56 -0.72
N ARG A 77 1.51 0.61 0.07
CA ARG A 77 2.85 0.82 -0.44
C ARG A 77 3.75 -0.29 0.02
N VAL A 78 4.41 -0.92 -0.93
CA VAL A 78 5.43 -1.92 -0.67
C VAL A 78 6.71 -1.50 -1.37
N SER A 79 7.80 -1.37 -0.64
CA SER A 79 9.07 -0.89 -1.17
C SER A 79 10.25 -1.61 -0.55
N ILE A 80 11.29 -1.86 -1.35
CA ILE A 80 12.56 -2.41 -0.87
C ILE A 80 13.35 -1.31 -0.16
N SER A 81 13.90 -1.63 1.01
CA SER A 81 14.76 -0.76 1.80
C SER A 81 16.10 -1.45 2.08
N GLY A 82 17.16 -0.91 1.50
CA GLY A 82 18.48 -1.56 1.55
C GLY A 82 18.54 -2.82 0.68
N THR A 83 19.22 -3.84 1.18
CA THR A 83 19.47 -5.08 0.44
C THR A 83 18.58 -6.25 0.87
N ASP A 84 18.02 -6.19 2.07
CA ASP A 84 17.37 -7.32 2.75
C ASP A 84 16.04 -6.98 3.42
N ARG A 85 15.52 -5.75 3.26
CA ARG A 85 14.29 -5.31 3.94
C ARG A 85 13.23 -4.89 2.95
N VAL A 86 11.98 -5.10 3.37
CA VAL A 86 10.79 -4.58 2.69
C VAL A 86 9.98 -3.77 3.68
N ILE A 87 9.62 -2.56 3.28
CA ILE A 87 8.71 -1.69 4.02
C ILE A 87 7.32 -1.84 3.41
N VAL A 88 6.35 -2.11 4.27
CA VAL A 88 4.93 -2.21 3.92
C VAL A 88 4.17 -1.14 4.69
N GLU A 89 3.48 -0.28 3.97
CA GLU A 89 2.58 0.73 4.52
C GLU A 89 1.14 0.42 4.10
N LEU A 90 0.25 0.29 5.07
CA LEU A 90 -1.16 -0.03 4.86
C LEU A 90 -2.05 1.08 5.44
N PRO A 91 -2.27 2.17 4.69
CA PRO A 91 -3.12 3.26 5.16
C PRO A 91 -4.58 2.83 5.25
N GLY A 92 -5.25 3.19 6.35
CA GLY A 92 -6.67 2.99 6.53
C GLY A 92 -7.11 1.54 6.69
N VAL A 93 -6.21 0.63 7.07
CA VAL A 93 -6.58 -0.75 7.42
C VAL A 93 -7.39 -0.75 8.71
N GLU A 94 -8.51 -1.51 8.72
CA GLU A 94 -9.42 -1.57 9.87
C GLU A 94 -8.85 -2.39 11.03
N ASP A 95 -8.20 -3.51 10.72
CA ASP A 95 -7.55 -4.38 11.70
C ASP A 95 -6.04 -4.49 11.42
N PRO A 96 -5.23 -3.66 12.08
CA PRO A 96 -3.78 -3.67 11.95
C PRO A 96 -3.13 -5.01 12.34
N GLU A 97 -3.63 -5.67 13.40
CA GLU A 97 -3.04 -6.92 13.89
C GLU A 97 -3.28 -8.07 12.90
N GLU A 98 -4.48 -8.13 12.34
CA GLU A 98 -4.81 -9.12 11.33
C GLU A 98 -3.99 -8.92 10.05
N ALA A 99 -3.87 -7.68 9.58
CA ALA A 99 -3.06 -7.36 8.40
C ALA A 99 -1.60 -7.79 8.59
N VAL A 100 -1.01 -7.51 9.75
CA VAL A 100 0.36 -7.91 10.10
C VAL A 100 0.51 -9.44 10.09
N LYS A 101 -0.44 -10.15 10.68
CA LYS A 101 -0.44 -11.63 10.70
C LYS A 101 -0.50 -12.22 9.29
N LEU A 102 -1.32 -11.66 8.39
CA LEU A 102 -1.46 -12.15 7.01
C LEU A 102 -0.21 -11.87 6.18
N ILE A 103 0.40 -10.70 6.36
CA ILE A 103 1.64 -10.34 5.67
C ILE A 103 2.81 -11.24 6.10
N GLY A 104 2.92 -11.51 7.39
CA GLY A 104 4.04 -12.26 7.97
C GLY A 104 3.99 -13.77 7.74
N LYS A 105 2.82 -14.35 7.38
CA LYS A 105 2.73 -15.79 7.11
C LYS A 105 3.51 -16.17 5.85
N THR A 106 4.28 -17.26 5.93
CA THR A 106 5.02 -17.77 4.75
C THR A 106 4.05 -18.32 3.70
N ALA A 107 2.97 -18.96 4.14
CA ALA A 107 1.94 -19.63 3.32
C ALA A 107 2.54 -20.69 2.38
N LEU A 108 3.52 -21.41 2.87
CA LEU A 108 4.16 -22.51 2.16
C LEU A 108 3.24 -23.74 2.18
N LEU A 109 2.54 -23.97 1.08
CA LEU A 109 1.71 -25.17 0.88
C LEU A 109 2.60 -26.29 0.36
N GLU A 110 2.62 -27.45 1.04
CA GLU A 110 3.34 -28.65 0.61
C GLU A 110 2.41 -29.88 0.70
N PHE A 111 2.62 -30.81 -0.25
CA PHE A 111 1.98 -32.12 -0.24
C PHE A 111 3.01 -33.16 0.20
N GLN A 112 2.73 -33.85 1.30
CA GLN A 112 3.67 -34.78 1.93
C GLN A 112 3.02 -36.12 2.18
N LEU A 113 3.72 -37.22 1.91
CA LEU A 113 3.24 -38.56 2.24
C LEU A 113 3.50 -38.87 3.71
N VAL A 114 2.54 -39.46 4.37
CA VAL A 114 2.66 -39.92 5.75
C VAL A 114 3.24 -41.34 5.74
N GLY A 115 4.44 -41.50 6.25
CA GLY A 115 5.07 -42.80 6.40
C GLY A 115 4.42 -43.65 7.51
N LYS A 116 4.71 -44.95 7.51
CA LYS A 116 4.21 -45.88 8.55
C LYS A 116 4.70 -45.54 9.96
N ASP A 117 5.77 -44.80 10.06
CA ASP A 117 6.36 -44.25 11.29
C ASP A 117 5.79 -42.88 11.67
N GLY A 118 4.82 -42.38 10.94
CA GLY A 118 4.21 -41.05 11.12
C GLY A 118 5.05 -39.90 10.59
N LYS A 119 6.22 -40.16 9.98
CA LYS A 119 7.06 -39.12 9.40
C LYS A 119 6.52 -38.64 8.07
N LEU A 120 6.62 -37.35 7.86
CA LEU A 120 6.22 -36.67 6.63
C LEU A 120 7.36 -36.71 5.61
N THR A 121 7.06 -37.16 4.39
CA THR A 121 8.02 -37.22 3.28
C THR A 121 7.55 -36.28 2.17
N LYS A 122 8.40 -35.34 1.75
CA LYS A 122 8.08 -34.38 0.70
C LYS A 122 7.90 -35.06 -0.64
N THR A 123 6.81 -34.74 -1.34
CA THR A 123 6.52 -35.26 -2.69
C THR A 123 7.13 -34.38 -3.79
N GLY A 124 7.61 -33.20 -3.44
CA GLY A 124 8.05 -32.18 -4.38
C GLY A 124 6.93 -31.46 -5.12
N LEU A 125 5.67 -31.69 -4.71
CA LEU A 125 4.52 -30.88 -5.11
C LEU A 125 4.26 -29.84 -4.03
N ASP A 126 4.26 -28.56 -4.41
CA ASP A 126 4.10 -27.43 -3.52
C ASP A 126 3.11 -26.38 -4.06
N GLY A 127 2.93 -25.29 -3.33
CA GLY A 127 2.02 -24.22 -3.67
C GLY A 127 2.32 -23.49 -4.98
N LYS A 128 3.50 -23.67 -5.59
CA LYS A 128 3.80 -23.09 -6.92
C LYS A 128 2.95 -23.72 -8.03
N ALA A 129 2.46 -24.94 -7.81
CA ALA A 129 1.56 -25.60 -8.74
C ALA A 129 0.09 -25.13 -8.60
N LEU A 130 -0.24 -24.33 -7.59
CA LEU A 130 -1.60 -23.86 -7.34
C LEU A 130 -1.99 -22.78 -8.37
N VAL A 131 -3.16 -22.93 -8.97
CA VAL A 131 -3.80 -21.94 -9.86
C VAL A 131 -4.87 -21.16 -9.10
N LYS A 132 -5.65 -21.87 -8.28
CA LYS A 132 -6.82 -21.31 -7.61
C LYS A 132 -7.11 -22.01 -6.30
N ALA A 133 -7.47 -21.23 -5.29
CA ALA A 133 -8.04 -21.72 -4.04
C ALA A 133 -9.30 -20.90 -3.72
N GLU A 134 -10.35 -21.55 -3.22
CA GLU A 134 -11.62 -20.93 -2.85
C GLU A 134 -12.22 -21.57 -1.60
N ALA A 135 -12.80 -20.74 -0.72
CA ALA A 135 -13.62 -21.24 0.38
C ALA A 135 -14.95 -21.75 -0.19
N VAL A 136 -15.29 -23.00 0.09
CA VAL A 136 -16.53 -23.65 -0.35
C VAL A 136 -17.23 -24.30 0.83
N THR A 137 -18.55 -24.47 0.72
CA THR A 137 -19.33 -25.26 1.69
C THR A 137 -19.44 -26.69 1.19
N GLY A 138 -18.99 -27.63 2.00
CA GLY A 138 -19.08 -29.06 1.70
C GLY A 138 -20.52 -29.59 1.76
N GLN A 139 -20.70 -30.85 1.38
CA GLN A 139 -22.03 -31.48 1.29
C GLN A 139 -22.77 -31.61 2.64
N ILE A 140 -22.03 -31.66 3.73
CA ILE A 140 -22.58 -31.77 5.10
C ILE A 140 -22.63 -30.40 5.81
N GLY A 141 -22.40 -29.29 5.06
CA GLY A 141 -22.45 -27.94 5.59
C GLY A 141 -21.14 -27.46 6.23
N ASP A 142 -20.08 -28.26 6.21
CA ASP A 142 -18.74 -27.89 6.66
C ASP A 142 -18.06 -26.92 5.68
N VAL A 143 -17.19 -26.10 6.22
CA VAL A 143 -16.40 -25.15 5.40
C VAL A 143 -15.08 -25.80 5.00
N GLN A 144 -14.80 -25.78 3.71
CA GLN A 144 -13.61 -26.40 3.10
C GLN A 144 -12.91 -25.38 2.19
N ILE A 145 -11.65 -25.66 1.86
CA ILE A 145 -10.90 -24.87 0.87
C ILE A 145 -10.66 -25.76 -0.35
N SER A 146 -11.37 -25.48 -1.44
CA SER A 146 -11.10 -26.15 -2.71
C SER A 146 -9.85 -25.58 -3.34
N PHE A 147 -9.06 -26.43 -4.01
CA PHE A 147 -7.88 -26.01 -4.76
C PHE A 147 -7.86 -26.65 -6.16
N GLU A 148 -7.22 -25.93 -7.07
CA GLU A 148 -6.95 -26.37 -8.44
C GLU A 148 -5.49 -26.16 -8.77
N LEU A 149 -4.83 -27.22 -9.29
CA LEU A 149 -3.43 -27.20 -9.70
C LEU A 149 -3.32 -26.92 -11.20
N ASN A 150 -2.17 -26.36 -11.60
CA ASN A 150 -1.83 -26.19 -13.01
C ASN A 150 -1.61 -27.56 -13.69
N THR A 151 -1.45 -27.56 -15.00
CA THR A 151 -1.31 -28.78 -15.81
C THR A 151 -0.16 -29.68 -15.36
N GLU A 152 0.97 -29.08 -14.96
CA GLU A 152 2.14 -29.82 -14.48
C GLU A 152 1.89 -30.39 -13.07
N GLY A 153 1.35 -29.57 -12.18
CA GLY A 153 0.95 -30.00 -10.84
C GLY A 153 -0.10 -31.10 -10.87
N ALA A 154 -1.10 -31.00 -11.75
CA ALA A 154 -2.13 -32.03 -11.91
C ALA A 154 -1.53 -33.39 -12.35
N LYS A 155 -0.59 -33.40 -13.29
CA LYS A 155 0.12 -34.61 -13.69
C LYS A 155 0.91 -35.23 -12.52
N LYS A 156 1.63 -34.39 -11.78
CA LYS A 156 2.43 -34.82 -10.62
C LYS A 156 1.52 -35.34 -9.50
N PHE A 157 0.39 -34.66 -9.26
CA PHE A 157 -0.61 -35.06 -8.27
C PHE A 157 -1.26 -36.41 -8.63
N ALA A 158 -1.57 -36.64 -9.93
CA ALA A 158 -2.07 -37.90 -10.42
C ALA A 158 -1.05 -39.03 -10.21
N GLU A 159 0.22 -38.79 -10.51
CA GLU A 159 1.31 -39.77 -10.29
C GLU A 159 1.49 -40.10 -8.80
N ILE A 160 1.53 -39.06 -7.93
CA ILE A 160 1.64 -39.26 -6.48
C ILE A 160 0.45 -40.08 -5.96
N THR A 161 -0.78 -39.74 -6.35
CA THR A 161 -1.98 -40.43 -5.86
C THR A 161 -2.08 -41.84 -6.42
N ARG A 162 -1.70 -42.09 -7.70
CA ARG A 162 -1.66 -43.44 -8.31
C ARG A 162 -0.70 -44.36 -7.57
N ASN A 163 0.52 -43.88 -7.28
CA ASN A 163 1.56 -44.71 -6.71
C ASN A 163 1.44 -44.96 -5.21
N ASN A 164 0.52 -44.25 -4.52
CA ASN A 164 0.40 -44.27 -3.06
C ASN A 164 -1.07 -44.51 -2.60
N ILE A 165 -1.84 -45.29 -3.36
CA ILE A 165 -3.19 -45.67 -2.95
C ILE A 165 -3.16 -46.42 -1.60
N GLY A 166 -4.04 -46.05 -0.67
CA GLY A 166 -4.07 -46.55 0.71
C GLY A 166 -3.17 -45.86 1.71
N SER A 167 -2.25 -44.97 1.23
CA SER A 167 -1.44 -44.12 2.09
C SER A 167 -2.15 -42.79 2.38
N GLN A 168 -1.73 -42.09 3.44
CA GLN A 168 -2.22 -40.74 3.74
C GLN A 168 -1.36 -39.69 3.04
N LEU A 169 -2.04 -38.70 2.46
CA LEU A 169 -1.42 -37.52 1.87
C LEU A 169 -1.72 -36.32 2.76
N ALA A 170 -0.70 -35.90 3.50
CA ALA A 170 -0.80 -34.69 4.32
C ALA A 170 -0.65 -33.44 3.44
N ILE A 171 -1.57 -32.51 3.61
CA ILE A 171 -1.48 -31.16 3.07
C ILE A 171 -1.04 -30.26 4.23
N THR A 172 0.16 -29.73 4.14
CA THR A 172 0.75 -28.90 5.18
C THR A 172 0.83 -27.44 4.73
N LEU A 173 0.65 -26.53 5.67
CA LEU A 173 0.85 -25.10 5.47
C LEU A 173 1.81 -24.60 6.55
N ASP A 174 2.92 -24.00 6.12
CA ASP A 174 4.00 -23.56 7.02
C ASP A 174 4.49 -24.67 7.97
N GLY A 175 4.47 -25.92 7.50
CA GLY A 175 4.86 -27.11 8.27
C GLY A 175 3.77 -27.69 9.17
N GLU A 176 2.63 -27.00 9.34
CA GLU A 176 1.49 -27.50 10.10
C GLU A 176 0.54 -28.31 9.19
N THR A 177 0.21 -29.53 9.60
CA THR A 177 -0.73 -30.40 8.86
C THR A 177 -2.15 -29.85 8.99
N GLN A 178 -2.73 -29.42 7.87
CA GLN A 178 -4.11 -28.97 7.78
C GLN A 178 -5.08 -30.16 7.64
N THR A 179 -4.72 -31.10 6.81
CA THR A 179 -5.49 -32.34 6.58
C THR A 179 -4.57 -33.45 6.09
N ALA A 180 -4.94 -34.71 6.36
CA ALA A 180 -4.16 -35.87 5.91
C ALA A 180 -5.11 -37.02 5.45
N PRO A 181 -5.89 -36.85 4.37
CA PRO A 181 -6.81 -37.84 3.88
C PRO A 181 -6.07 -39.07 3.35
N THR A 182 -6.72 -40.23 3.42
CA THR A 182 -6.27 -41.46 2.75
C THR A 182 -6.55 -41.38 1.26
N ILE A 183 -5.55 -41.65 0.42
CA ILE A 183 -5.70 -41.71 -1.04
C ILE A 183 -6.53 -42.96 -1.41
N GLN A 184 -7.73 -42.75 -1.93
CA GLN A 184 -8.62 -43.85 -2.32
C GLN A 184 -8.39 -44.27 -3.77
N SER A 185 -8.05 -43.35 -4.65
CA SER A 185 -7.84 -43.58 -6.08
C SER A 185 -6.94 -42.49 -6.65
N GLU A 186 -6.46 -42.71 -7.89
CA GLU A 186 -5.81 -41.71 -8.68
C GLU A 186 -6.69 -40.45 -8.86
N ILE A 187 -6.10 -39.25 -8.75
CA ILE A 187 -6.79 -37.98 -8.96
C ILE A 187 -6.17 -37.25 -10.16
N PRO A 188 -6.67 -37.52 -11.41
CA PRO A 188 -6.02 -36.98 -12.62
C PRO A 188 -6.35 -35.50 -12.86
N GLY A 189 -7.39 -34.95 -12.21
CA GLY A 189 -7.87 -33.60 -12.47
C GLY A 189 -7.14 -32.48 -11.73
N GLY A 190 -6.19 -32.81 -10.85
CA GLY A 190 -5.47 -31.80 -10.06
C GLY A 190 -6.33 -30.94 -9.16
N LYS A 191 -7.54 -31.41 -8.81
CA LYS A 191 -8.47 -30.72 -7.92
C LYS A 191 -8.62 -31.49 -6.62
N GLY A 192 -8.74 -30.75 -5.52
CA GLY A 192 -8.95 -31.33 -4.21
C GLY A 192 -9.55 -30.34 -3.24
N VAL A 193 -9.75 -30.80 -2.02
CA VAL A 193 -10.24 -29.96 -0.92
C VAL A 193 -9.36 -30.15 0.30
N ILE A 194 -9.12 -29.05 0.99
CA ILE A 194 -8.47 -29.01 2.31
C ILE A 194 -9.62 -28.94 3.32
N THR A 195 -9.79 -29.99 4.10
CA THR A 195 -10.80 -30.08 5.15
C THR A 195 -10.20 -29.69 6.48
N GLY A 196 -10.99 -29.06 7.36
CA GLY A 196 -10.56 -28.64 8.69
C GLY A 196 -11.72 -27.98 9.43
N SER A 197 -11.49 -27.61 10.67
CA SER A 197 -12.48 -26.86 11.46
C SER A 197 -12.36 -25.36 11.19
N TYR A 198 -12.74 -24.94 9.97
CA TYR A 198 -12.66 -23.55 9.55
C TYR A 198 -14.00 -22.83 9.69
N THR A 199 -13.97 -21.60 10.15
CA THR A 199 -15.04 -20.65 9.87
C THR A 199 -14.96 -20.19 8.40
N LEU A 200 -16.06 -19.68 7.85
CA LEU A 200 -16.06 -19.16 6.48
C LEU A 200 -15.03 -18.07 6.25
N ASP A 201 -14.82 -17.23 7.26
CA ASP A 201 -13.85 -16.12 7.24
C ASP A 201 -12.40 -16.63 7.22
N GLU A 202 -12.08 -17.61 8.06
CA GLU A 202 -10.75 -18.24 8.07
C GLU A 202 -10.46 -18.95 6.75
N ALA A 203 -11.43 -19.67 6.19
CA ALA A 203 -11.26 -20.33 4.89
C ALA A 203 -11.05 -19.32 3.75
N LYS A 204 -11.76 -18.18 3.74
CA LYS A 204 -11.55 -17.11 2.76
C LYS A 204 -10.16 -16.49 2.90
N LYS A 205 -9.71 -16.19 4.11
CA LYS A 205 -8.37 -15.65 4.39
C LYS A 205 -7.29 -16.64 3.94
N MET A 206 -7.47 -17.91 4.23
CA MET A 206 -6.55 -18.96 3.82
C MET A 206 -6.50 -19.10 2.30
N ALA A 207 -7.65 -19.12 1.62
CA ALA A 207 -7.72 -19.13 0.16
C ALA A 207 -7.01 -17.91 -0.47
N THR A 208 -7.18 -16.74 0.13
CA THR A 208 -6.48 -15.52 -0.27
C THR A 208 -4.97 -15.66 -0.16
N LEU A 209 -4.46 -16.17 0.96
CA LEU A 209 -3.03 -16.42 1.16
C LEU A 209 -2.47 -17.42 0.14
N LEU A 210 -3.19 -18.51 -0.08
CA LEU A 210 -2.80 -19.55 -1.04
C LEU A 210 -2.76 -19.02 -2.47
N ASN A 211 -3.72 -18.21 -2.89
CA ASN A 211 -3.76 -17.57 -4.21
C ASN A 211 -2.64 -16.54 -4.40
N ALA A 212 -2.27 -15.83 -3.35
CA ALA A 212 -1.15 -14.88 -3.40
C ALA A 212 0.21 -15.58 -3.50
N GLY A 213 0.28 -16.84 -3.05
CA GLY A 213 1.46 -17.67 -3.09
C GLY A 213 2.35 -17.58 -1.85
N ALA A 214 3.28 -18.52 -1.75
CA ALA A 214 4.28 -18.55 -0.69
C ALA A 214 5.30 -17.43 -0.87
N LEU A 215 5.86 -16.95 0.24
CA LEU A 215 7.01 -16.05 0.19
C LEU A 215 8.21 -16.76 -0.45
N PRO A 216 8.92 -16.12 -1.38
CA PRO A 216 10.05 -16.71 -2.08
C PRO A 216 11.26 -16.94 -1.17
N ILE A 217 11.37 -16.13 -0.12
CA ILE A 217 12.34 -16.25 0.98
C ILE A 217 11.58 -16.10 2.30
N ARG A 218 12.13 -16.64 3.36
CA ARG A 218 11.60 -16.39 4.71
C ARG A 218 11.71 -14.91 5.00
N ALA A 219 10.67 -14.35 5.62
CA ALA A 219 10.66 -12.97 6.06
C ALA A 219 10.20 -12.89 7.51
N GLU A 220 10.92 -12.11 8.32
CA GLU A 220 10.58 -11.86 9.71
C GLU A 220 10.23 -10.38 9.91
N ILE A 221 9.26 -10.13 10.78
CA ILE A 221 8.84 -8.78 11.10
C ILE A 221 9.85 -8.20 12.08
N LEU A 222 10.58 -7.17 11.64
CA LEU A 222 11.52 -6.42 12.49
C LEU A 222 10.81 -5.33 13.29
N GLU A 223 9.86 -4.68 12.68
CA GLU A 223 9.20 -3.53 13.26
C GLU A 223 7.74 -3.46 12.81
N THR A 224 6.86 -3.12 13.74
CA THR A 224 5.46 -2.81 13.47
C THR A 224 5.09 -1.54 14.21
N ARG A 225 4.53 -0.57 13.47
CA ARG A 225 3.93 0.64 14.03
C ARG A 225 2.50 0.75 13.57
N ALA A 226 1.56 0.80 14.51
CA ALA A 226 0.16 1.08 14.22
C ALA A 226 -0.15 2.55 14.55
N VAL A 227 -0.80 3.24 13.62
CA VAL A 227 -1.30 4.60 13.80
C VAL A 227 -2.82 4.53 13.81
N GLY A 228 -3.43 4.93 14.91
CA GLY A 228 -4.90 4.95 15.03
C GLY A 228 -5.53 5.96 14.06
N ALA A 229 -6.61 5.59 13.40
CA ALA A 229 -7.35 6.45 12.46
C ALA A 229 -7.88 7.74 13.12
N THR A 230 -8.23 7.68 14.40
CA THR A 230 -8.70 8.85 15.19
C THR A 230 -7.60 9.89 15.36
N LEU A 231 -6.35 9.46 15.59
CA LEU A 231 -5.19 10.36 15.68
C LEU A 231 -4.94 11.06 14.35
N GLY A 232 -5.07 10.36 13.23
CA GLY A 232 -4.90 10.93 11.90
C GLY A 232 -5.95 12.00 11.58
N SER A 233 -7.23 11.72 11.81
CA SER A 233 -8.33 12.67 11.54
C SER A 233 -8.27 13.93 12.42
N GLU A 234 -7.95 13.81 13.70
CA GLU A 234 -7.75 14.94 14.60
C GLU A 234 -6.57 15.80 14.16
N SER A 235 -5.50 15.15 13.73
CA SER A 235 -4.30 15.80 13.26
C SER A 235 -4.51 16.58 11.96
N ILE A 236 -5.28 16.03 11.00
CA ILE A 236 -5.69 16.75 9.79
C ILE A 236 -6.47 18.00 10.17
N SER A 237 -7.48 17.87 11.05
CA SER A 237 -8.29 19.01 11.48
C SER A 237 -7.45 20.11 12.12
N LYS A 238 -6.55 19.76 13.04
CA LYS A 238 -5.64 20.73 13.67
C LYS A 238 -4.65 21.36 12.67
N SER A 239 -4.13 20.59 11.73
CA SER A 239 -3.22 21.10 10.70
C SER A 239 -3.91 22.06 9.74
N LEU A 240 -5.16 21.77 9.33
CA LEU A 240 -5.96 22.67 8.50
C LEU A 240 -6.27 23.97 9.25
N GLN A 241 -6.66 23.88 10.52
CA GLN A 241 -6.90 25.07 11.35
C GLN A 241 -5.62 25.92 11.48
N ALA A 242 -4.49 25.29 11.78
CA ALA A 242 -3.18 25.97 11.86
C ALA A 242 -2.82 26.66 10.54
N GLY A 243 -3.02 25.96 9.41
CA GLY A 243 -2.79 26.51 8.07
C GLY A 243 -3.70 27.72 7.76
N GLN A 244 -4.98 27.64 8.12
CA GLN A 244 -5.92 28.75 7.95
C GLN A 244 -5.53 29.97 8.79
N VAL A 245 -5.15 29.76 10.06
CA VAL A 245 -4.68 30.82 10.95
C VAL A 245 -3.40 31.44 10.41
N ALA A 246 -2.42 30.64 10.01
CA ALA A 246 -1.17 31.12 9.44
C ALA A 246 -1.42 31.95 8.17
N PHE A 247 -2.24 31.44 7.25
CA PHE A 247 -2.61 32.17 6.03
C PHE A 247 -3.31 33.49 6.36
N GLY A 248 -4.26 33.48 7.29
CA GLY A 248 -4.97 34.67 7.73
C GLY A 248 -4.04 35.74 8.34
N LEU A 249 -3.08 35.32 9.18
CA LEU A 249 -2.07 36.22 9.77
C LEU A 249 -1.19 36.85 8.69
N ILE A 250 -0.70 36.05 7.74
CA ILE A 250 0.10 36.54 6.60
C ILE A 250 -0.71 37.55 5.79
N PHE A 251 -1.97 37.22 5.47
CA PHE A 251 -2.85 38.08 4.67
C PHE A 251 -3.10 39.44 5.36
N VAL A 252 -3.42 39.40 6.63
CA VAL A 252 -3.62 40.62 7.45
C VAL A 252 -2.34 41.46 7.53
N PHE A 253 -1.20 40.81 7.80
CA PHE A 253 0.11 41.46 7.81
C PHE A 253 0.37 42.20 6.48
N MET A 254 0.19 41.52 5.35
CA MET A 254 0.40 42.10 4.03
C MET A 254 -0.49 43.33 3.77
N ILE A 255 -1.75 43.27 4.16
CA ILE A 255 -2.68 44.41 4.00
C ILE A 255 -2.26 45.60 4.87
N ILE A 256 -1.89 45.34 6.13
CA ILE A 256 -1.52 46.42 7.06
C ILE A 256 -0.26 47.16 6.56
N PHE A 257 0.77 46.43 6.13
CA PHE A 257 2.05 47.00 5.75
C PHE A 257 2.12 47.53 4.30
N TYR A 258 1.42 46.85 3.37
CA TYR A 258 1.50 47.14 1.93
C TYR A 258 0.16 47.56 1.32
N ARG A 259 -0.91 47.65 2.08
CA ARG A 259 -2.28 48.11 1.65
C ARG A 259 -2.75 47.37 0.39
N LEU A 260 -3.01 48.09 -0.72
CA LEU A 260 -3.51 47.51 -1.98
C LEU A 260 -2.54 46.49 -2.61
N PRO A 261 -1.24 46.72 -2.74
CA PRO A 261 -0.27 45.69 -3.15
C PRO A 261 -0.32 44.45 -2.26
N GLY A 262 -0.47 44.61 -0.94
CA GLY A 262 -0.59 43.51 -0.01
C GLY A 262 -1.86 42.67 -0.23
N PHE A 263 -2.98 43.29 -0.54
CA PHE A 263 -4.21 42.58 -0.92
C PHE A 263 -4.03 41.76 -2.21
N LEU A 264 -3.41 42.35 -3.24
CA LEU A 264 -3.10 41.64 -4.49
C LEU A 264 -2.15 40.48 -4.29
N SER A 265 -1.14 40.65 -3.42
CA SER A 265 -0.24 39.57 -3.01
C SER A 265 -0.97 38.42 -2.35
N GLY A 266 -1.97 38.70 -1.50
CA GLY A 266 -2.80 37.66 -0.89
C GLY A 266 -3.60 36.84 -1.91
N ILE A 267 -4.13 37.48 -2.95
CA ILE A 267 -4.78 36.79 -4.07
C ILE A 267 -3.75 35.90 -4.82
N ALA A 268 -2.57 36.45 -5.13
CA ALA A 268 -1.51 35.70 -5.79
C ALA A 268 -1.07 34.48 -4.96
N LEU A 269 -0.95 34.64 -3.64
CA LEU A 269 -0.64 33.55 -2.72
C LEU A 269 -1.72 32.47 -2.70
N SER A 270 -2.99 32.87 -2.74
CA SER A 270 -4.12 31.92 -2.83
C SER A 270 -4.06 31.10 -4.13
N ILE A 271 -3.80 31.77 -5.25
CA ILE A 271 -3.60 31.11 -6.56
C ILE A 271 -2.41 30.18 -6.52
N PHE A 272 -1.30 30.60 -5.95
CA PHE A 272 -0.10 29.76 -5.78
C PHE A 272 -0.43 28.50 -4.95
N GLY A 273 -1.14 28.64 -3.84
CA GLY A 273 -1.59 27.50 -3.03
C GLY A 273 -2.44 26.51 -3.82
N VAL A 274 -3.41 27.00 -4.61
CA VAL A 274 -4.25 26.16 -5.48
C VAL A 274 -3.41 25.43 -6.55
N ILE A 275 -2.45 26.14 -7.15
CA ILE A 275 -1.55 25.54 -8.17
C ILE A 275 -0.71 24.43 -7.55
N VAL A 276 -0.05 24.68 -6.42
CA VAL A 276 0.82 23.69 -5.76
C VAL A 276 -0.02 22.48 -5.33
N PHE A 277 -1.16 22.69 -4.67
CA PHE A 277 -2.02 21.60 -4.20
C PHE A 277 -2.62 20.81 -5.37
N GLY A 278 -3.09 21.50 -6.41
CA GLY A 278 -3.61 20.84 -7.62
C GLY A 278 -2.53 20.04 -8.36
N THR A 279 -1.29 20.55 -8.40
CA THR A 279 -0.16 19.83 -8.99
C THR A 279 0.19 18.56 -8.21
N LEU A 280 0.22 18.65 -6.87
CA LEU A 280 0.42 17.48 -6.01
C LEU A 280 -0.65 16.41 -6.26
N ASN A 281 -1.92 16.80 -6.33
CA ASN A 281 -3.02 15.88 -6.63
C ASN A 281 -2.93 15.29 -8.05
N TYR A 282 -2.56 16.10 -9.05
CA TYR A 282 -2.38 15.63 -10.42
C TYR A 282 -1.33 14.52 -10.53
N PHE A 283 -0.21 14.65 -9.82
CA PHE A 283 0.84 13.62 -9.78
C PHE A 283 0.53 12.47 -8.81
N GLY A 284 -0.61 12.47 -8.15
CA GLY A 284 -0.98 11.44 -7.17
C GLY A 284 -0.07 11.45 -5.93
N ALA A 285 0.50 12.61 -5.59
CA ALA A 285 1.38 12.71 -4.43
C ALA A 285 0.61 12.40 -3.14
N VAL A 286 1.26 11.65 -2.24
CA VAL A 286 0.69 11.31 -0.95
C VAL A 286 0.95 12.43 0.03
N LEU A 287 -0.12 12.99 0.58
CA LEU A 287 -0.07 14.04 1.60
C LEU A 287 0.23 13.42 2.96
N THR A 288 1.31 13.87 3.58
CA THR A 288 1.76 13.47 4.92
C THR A 288 1.85 14.68 5.83
N PHE A 289 2.06 14.50 7.14
CA PHE A 289 2.33 15.62 8.06
C PHE A 289 3.51 16.48 7.61
N PRO A 290 4.69 15.92 7.31
CA PRO A 290 5.78 16.69 6.76
C PRO A 290 5.41 17.40 5.45
N GLY A 291 4.56 16.78 4.61
CA GLY A 291 4.04 17.37 3.39
C GLY A 291 3.18 18.61 3.64
N ILE A 292 2.28 18.56 4.63
CA ILE A 292 1.48 19.73 5.04
C ILE A 292 2.38 20.84 5.59
N ALA A 293 3.34 20.50 6.43
CA ALA A 293 4.29 21.47 6.98
C ALA A 293 5.12 22.13 5.85
N GLY A 294 5.60 21.33 4.89
CA GLY A 294 6.31 21.83 3.71
C GLY A 294 5.45 22.73 2.83
N PHE A 295 4.16 22.41 2.66
CA PHE A 295 3.20 23.23 1.93
C PHE A 295 3.01 24.61 2.62
N ILE A 296 2.81 24.63 3.93
CA ILE A 296 2.65 25.87 4.72
C ILE A 296 3.96 26.69 4.65
N LEU A 297 5.11 26.06 4.75
CA LEU A 297 6.40 26.73 4.62
C LEU A 297 6.58 27.34 3.22
N SER A 298 6.17 26.63 2.16
CA SER A 298 6.24 27.14 0.78
C SER A 298 5.37 28.38 0.58
N LEU A 299 4.19 28.43 1.22
CA LEU A 299 3.34 29.64 1.23
C LEU A 299 4.06 30.81 1.89
N GLY A 300 4.76 30.58 3.01
CA GLY A 300 5.55 31.61 3.69
C GLY A 300 6.69 32.15 2.81
N MET A 301 7.44 31.27 2.14
CA MET A 301 8.51 31.68 1.22
C MET A 301 8.00 32.42 -0.03
N ALA A 302 6.80 32.07 -0.51
CA ALA A 302 6.21 32.78 -1.66
C ALA A 302 5.84 34.22 -1.33
N VAL A 303 5.51 34.53 -0.08
CA VAL A 303 5.26 35.92 0.39
C VAL A 303 6.53 36.75 0.42
N ASP A 304 7.65 36.17 0.83
CA ASP A 304 8.93 36.86 0.96
C ASP A 304 9.38 37.51 -0.35
N ALA A 305 9.21 36.83 -1.47
CA ALA A 305 9.47 37.38 -2.79
C ALA A 305 8.64 38.63 -3.09
N ASN A 306 7.36 38.64 -2.71
CA ASN A 306 6.47 39.80 -2.90
C ASN A 306 6.87 40.95 -1.99
N VAL A 307 7.30 40.69 -0.75
CA VAL A 307 7.77 41.68 0.21
C VAL A 307 8.98 42.41 -0.33
N ILE A 308 9.98 41.66 -0.83
CA ILE A 308 11.21 42.24 -1.42
C ILE A 308 10.87 43.17 -2.60
N ILE A 309 9.97 42.72 -3.50
CA ILE A 309 9.52 43.52 -4.65
C ILE A 309 8.83 44.81 -4.17
N PHE A 310 7.94 44.72 -3.21
CA PHE A 310 7.18 45.90 -2.73
C PHE A 310 8.06 46.88 -1.97
N GLU A 311 9.00 46.42 -1.16
CA GLU A 311 9.96 47.32 -0.50
C GLU A 311 10.86 48.01 -1.55
N ARG A 312 11.30 47.31 -2.58
CA ARG A 312 12.08 47.93 -3.66
C ARG A 312 11.28 49.00 -4.41
N ILE A 313 10.01 48.70 -4.74
CA ILE A 313 9.11 49.69 -5.36
C ILE A 313 8.96 50.94 -4.47
N LYS A 314 8.77 50.74 -3.19
CA LYS A 314 8.60 51.83 -2.20
C LYS A 314 9.89 52.67 -2.07
N GLU A 315 11.07 52.06 -2.06
CA GLU A 315 12.34 52.73 -2.08
C GLU A 315 12.49 53.61 -3.34
N GLU A 316 12.22 53.08 -4.53
CA GLU A 316 12.34 53.83 -5.80
C GLU A 316 11.31 54.98 -5.89
N LEU A 317 10.09 54.78 -5.42
CA LEU A 317 9.08 55.84 -5.34
C LEU A 317 9.52 56.96 -4.37
N ASN A 318 10.08 56.60 -3.22
CA ASN A 318 10.60 57.59 -2.25
C ASN A 318 11.83 58.35 -2.79
N ALA A 319 12.59 57.74 -3.70
CA ALA A 319 13.71 58.37 -4.40
C ALA A 319 13.27 59.27 -5.59
N GLY A 320 11.94 59.42 -5.80
CA GLY A 320 11.37 60.27 -6.85
C GLY A 320 11.34 59.62 -8.25
N GLN A 321 11.54 58.33 -8.35
CA GLN A 321 11.37 57.57 -9.61
C GLN A 321 9.90 57.21 -9.83
N SER A 322 9.46 57.19 -11.08
CA SER A 322 8.06 56.88 -11.47
C SER A 322 7.93 55.47 -12.08
#